data_ef0099b7aaf9b52947f7e6b15eca000b
#
_entry.id   ef0099b7aaf9b52947f7e6b15eca000b
#
_cell.length_a   1.000
_cell.length_b   1.000
_cell.length_c   1.000
_cell.angle_alpha   90.00
_cell.angle_beta   90.00
_cell.angle_gamma   90.00
#
_symmetry.space_group_name_H-M   'P 1'
#
loop_
_entity.id
_entity.type
_entity.pdbx_description
1 polymer ?
#
loop_
_entity_poly.entity_id
_entity_poly.type
_entity_poly.pdbx_seq_one_letter_code
_entity_poly.pdbx_strand_id
1 'polypeptide(L)'
;MSVILTGCSAVRLGYNKLPEIASWWLDSYIDFTDSQGPQAKVALQKLQTWHRKEELPAIAELLVQAQTLAPQNITPVQACKVWESAQVRIESFIQESSRLAAPVVSQLSAKQLKHLEKEWASRNEDWKKNWLQGTPDTRVKKRVDLAAERFNSFYGDLNAEQRLLLKQQFLQSAWTPEWGYQQRVKRQQEQLTALQAMSSEITKPAMPLAQVEKALEALMLQSVRPKDTSDLSQQLLLEQQACQNLAQLHNIMSPAQRLKAQRKLKDYETDVRELMKI
;
A
#
# COMPACT_ATOMS: atom_id res chain seq x y z
N MET A 1 10.85 -15.38 -40.05
CA MET A 1 11.05 -14.18 -39.22
C MET A 1 9.93 -14.13 -38.19
N SER A 2 10.15 -14.64 -36.99
CA SER A 2 9.16 -14.54 -35.89
C SER A 2 9.29 -13.15 -35.28
N VAL A 3 8.30 -12.30 -35.51
CA VAL A 3 8.14 -11.03 -34.78
C VAL A 3 7.82 -11.40 -33.32
N ILE A 4 8.82 -11.32 -32.46
CA ILE A 4 8.62 -11.36 -31.01
C ILE A 4 7.91 -10.03 -30.67
N LEU A 5 6.59 -10.06 -30.61
CA LEU A 5 5.80 -9.04 -29.95
C LEU A 5 6.18 -9.12 -28.45
N THR A 6 7.17 -8.33 -28.05
CA THR A 6 7.43 -8.00 -26.66
C THR A 6 6.23 -7.19 -26.14
N GLY A 7 5.16 -7.91 -25.79
CA GLY A 7 4.00 -7.29 -25.18
C GLY A 7 4.44 -6.56 -23.94
N CYS A 8 4.22 -5.24 -23.87
CA CYS A 8 4.35 -4.49 -22.63
C CYS A 8 3.59 -5.23 -21.55
N SER A 9 4.24 -5.57 -20.42
CA SER A 9 3.54 -6.22 -19.33
C SER A 9 2.45 -5.29 -18.79
N ALA A 10 1.37 -5.86 -18.24
CA ALA A 10 0.31 -5.07 -17.61
C ALA A 10 0.86 -4.16 -16.51
N VAL A 11 1.94 -4.57 -15.84
CA VAL A 11 2.64 -3.78 -14.83
C VAL A 11 3.21 -2.51 -15.45
N ARG A 12 3.93 -2.60 -16.57
CA ARG A 12 4.53 -1.44 -17.24
C ARG A 12 3.47 -0.47 -17.78
N LEU A 13 2.41 -1.01 -18.38
CA LEU A 13 1.29 -0.19 -18.88
C LEU A 13 0.61 0.55 -17.72
N GLY A 14 0.28 -0.16 -16.63
CA GLY A 14 -0.33 0.43 -15.45
C GLY A 14 0.56 1.49 -14.81
N TYR A 15 1.86 1.19 -14.62
CA TYR A 15 2.81 2.13 -14.05
C TYR A 15 2.93 3.43 -14.87
N ASN A 16 3.02 3.34 -16.19
CA ASN A 16 3.13 4.52 -17.05
C ASN A 16 1.85 5.39 -17.05
N LYS A 17 0.71 4.83 -16.65
CA LYS A 17 -0.57 5.54 -16.51
C LYS A 17 -0.90 5.94 -15.08
N LEU A 18 -0.02 5.66 -14.12
CA LEU A 18 -0.28 5.98 -12.70
C LEU A 18 -0.62 7.44 -12.44
N PRO A 19 0.06 8.47 -13.02
CA PRO A 19 -0.29 9.85 -12.75
C PRO A 19 -1.73 10.20 -13.17
N GLU A 20 -2.20 9.69 -14.32
CA GLU A 20 -3.56 9.91 -14.78
C GLU A 20 -4.58 9.19 -13.89
N ILE A 21 -4.34 7.93 -13.60
CA ILE A 21 -5.22 7.11 -12.74
C ILE A 21 -5.28 7.69 -11.34
N ALA A 22 -4.13 8.06 -10.76
CA ALA A 22 -4.04 8.64 -9.42
C ALA A 22 -4.71 10.02 -9.37
N SER A 23 -4.54 10.86 -10.40
CA SER A 23 -5.20 12.16 -10.48
C SER A 23 -6.71 12.01 -10.48
N TRP A 24 -7.26 11.13 -11.32
CA TRP A 24 -8.70 10.86 -11.36
C TRP A 24 -9.20 10.28 -10.02
N TRP A 25 -8.46 9.34 -9.42
CA TRP A 25 -8.83 8.75 -8.15
C TRP A 25 -8.82 9.78 -7.01
N LEU A 26 -7.79 10.63 -6.91
CA LEU A 26 -7.71 11.70 -5.92
C LEU A 26 -8.84 12.73 -6.11
N ASP A 27 -9.16 13.06 -7.35
CA ASP A 27 -10.24 13.99 -7.67
C ASP A 27 -11.59 13.50 -7.14
N SER A 28 -11.85 12.19 -7.22
CA SER A 28 -13.08 11.59 -6.66
C SER A 28 -13.23 11.77 -5.15
N TYR A 29 -12.14 12.03 -4.43
CA TYR A 29 -12.14 12.28 -2.99
C TYR A 29 -12.09 13.76 -2.63
N ILE A 30 -11.39 14.56 -3.44
CA ILE A 30 -11.05 15.95 -3.09
C ILE A 30 -11.94 16.96 -3.80
N ASP A 31 -12.49 16.62 -4.98
CA ASP A 31 -13.23 17.55 -5.84
C ASP A 31 -12.36 18.77 -6.18
N PHE A 32 -11.26 18.53 -6.91
CA PHE A 32 -10.28 19.57 -7.25
C PHE A 32 -10.92 20.70 -8.04
N THR A 33 -10.53 21.93 -7.76
CA THR A 33 -10.87 23.08 -8.61
C THR A 33 -10.11 23.01 -9.95
N ASP A 34 -10.55 23.80 -10.94
CA ASP A 34 -9.88 23.92 -12.25
C ASP A 34 -8.41 24.31 -12.14
N SER A 35 -8.01 25.00 -11.09
CA SER A 35 -6.62 25.38 -10.81
C SER A 35 -5.84 24.30 -10.07
N GLN A 36 -6.47 23.53 -9.20
CA GLN A 36 -5.82 22.49 -8.39
C GLN A 36 -5.59 21.20 -9.17
N GLY A 37 -6.52 20.79 -10.03
CA GLY A 37 -6.40 19.55 -10.81
C GLY A 37 -5.11 19.47 -11.63
N PRO A 38 -4.74 20.50 -12.43
CA PRO A 38 -3.47 20.54 -13.14
C PRO A 38 -2.24 20.51 -12.21
N GLN A 39 -2.30 21.21 -11.04
CA GLN A 39 -1.21 21.19 -10.06
C GLN A 39 -1.00 19.79 -9.46
N ALA A 40 -2.09 19.12 -9.09
CA ALA A 40 -2.05 17.74 -8.57
C ALA A 40 -1.47 16.78 -9.63
N LYS A 41 -1.89 16.90 -10.89
CA LYS A 41 -1.36 16.09 -11.99
C LYS A 41 0.14 16.30 -12.19
N VAL A 42 0.62 17.54 -12.17
CA VAL A 42 2.06 17.86 -12.28
C VAL A 42 2.83 17.29 -11.08
N ALA A 43 2.29 17.37 -9.86
CA ALA A 43 2.90 16.77 -8.68
C ALA A 43 3.03 15.25 -8.81
N LEU A 44 2.00 14.56 -9.30
CA LEU A 44 2.01 13.12 -9.55
C LEU A 44 3.01 12.72 -10.65
N GLN A 45 3.15 13.50 -11.70
CA GLN A 45 4.15 13.27 -12.76
C GLN A 45 5.58 13.41 -12.21
N LYS A 46 5.84 14.44 -11.39
CA LYS A 46 7.14 14.63 -10.72
C LYS A 46 7.42 13.47 -9.75
N LEU A 47 6.43 13.03 -8.98
CA LEU A 47 6.56 11.89 -8.08
C LEU A 47 6.89 10.61 -8.85
N GLN A 48 6.25 10.34 -9.99
CA GLN A 48 6.55 9.19 -10.82
C GLN A 48 7.98 9.26 -11.38
N THR A 49 8.42 10.44 -11.85
CA THR A 49 9.78 10.64 -12.37
C THR A 49 10.83 10.39 -11.28
N TRP A 50 10.61 10.93 -10.08
CA TRP A 50 11.47 10.68 -8.92
C TRP A 50 11.45 9.20 -8.52
N HIS A 51 10.27 8.57 -8.39
CA HIS A 51 10.14 7.16 -8.03
C HIS A 51 10.86 6.25 -9.02
N ARG A 52 10.78 6.57 -10.31
CA ARG A 52 11.47 5.83 -11.35
C ARG A 52 12.97 5.87 -11.19
N LYS A 53 13.51 7.05 -10.86
CA LYS A 53 14.94 7.28 -10.76
C LYS A 53 15.52 6.81 -9.42
N GLU A 54 14.85 7.09 -8.32
CA GLU A 54 15.41 6.90 -6.97
C GLU A 54 14.92 5.59 -6.30
N GLU A 55 13.67 5.17 -6.53
CA GLU A 55 13.11 4.01 -5.84
C GLU A 55 13.16 2.71 -6.66
N LEU A 56 12.90 2.76 -7.97
CA LEU A 56 12.91 1.54 -8.77
C LEU A 56 14.24 0.77 -8.73
N PRO A 57 15.44 1.41 -8.68
CA PRO A 57 16.69 0.67 -8.49
C PRO A 57 16.72 -0.14 -7.19
N ALA A 58 16.32 0.46 -6.07
CA ALA A 58 16.28 -0.21 -4.77
C ALA A 58 15.22 -1.33 -4.73
N ILE A 59 14.06 -1.11 -5.39
CA ILE A 59 13.02 -2.13 -5.54
C ILE A 59 13.53 -3.31 -6.38
N ALA A 60 14.29 -3.07 -7.45
CA ALA A 60 14.90 -4.15 -8.24
C ALA A 60 15.84 -5.01 -7.39
N GLU A 61 16.69 -4.40 -6.56
CA GLU A 61 17.58 -5.13 -5.66
C GLU A 61 16.80 -5.91 -4.57
N LEU A 62 15.71 -5.37 -4.05
CA LEU A 62 14.84 -6.07 -3.11
C LEU A 62 14.19 -7.29 -3.78
N LEU A 63 13.78 -7.20 -5.03
CA LEU A 63 13.26 -8.32 -5.81
C LEU A 63 14.32 -9.40 -6.05
N VAL A 64 15.58 -9.02 -6.28
CA VAL A 64 16.70 -9.98 -6.38
C VAL A 64 16.93 -10.70 -5.06
N GLN A 65 16.91 -10.00 -3.93
CA GLN A 65 17.01 -10.62 -2.62
C GLN A 65 15.87 -11.63 -2.37
N ALA A 66 14.63 -11.27 -2.70
CA ALA A 66 13.50 -12.17 -2.58
C ALA A 66 13.63 -13.41 -3.49
N GLN A 67 14.18 -13.26 -4.70
CA GLN A 67 14.45 -14.36 -5.63
C GLN A 67 15.46 -15.38 -5.06
N THR A 68 16.46 -14.94 -4.31
CA THR A 68 17.45 -15.83 -3.68
C THR A 68 16.86 -16.64 -2.54
N LEU A 69 15.86 -16.08 -1.84
CA LEU A 69 15.15 -16.76 -0.75
C LEU A 69 14.06 -17.73 -1.24
N ALA A 70 13.44 -17.43 -2.37
CA ALA A 70 12.27 -18.17 -2.86
C ALA A 70 12.45 -19.69 -3.04
N PRO A 71 13.60 -20.26 -3.47
CA PRO A 71 13.79 -21.70 -3.58
C PRO A 71 13.98 -22.42 -2.24
N GLN A 72 14.30 -21.71 -1.17
CA GLN A 72 14.74 -22.26 0.11
C GLN A 72 13.64 -22.16 1.18
N ASN A 73 13.81 -22.89 2.27
CA ASN A 73 13.06 -22.56 3.49
C ASN A 73 13.52 -21.21 4.03
N ILE A 74 12.57 -20.42 4.51
CA ILE A 74 12.86 -19.11 5.11
C ILE A 74 12.48 -19.10 6.58
N THR A 75 13.19 -18.29 7.36
CA THR A 75 12.85 -18.01 8.74
C THR A 75 11.93 -16.78 8.82
N PRO A 76 11.14 -16.62 9.91
CA PRO A 76 10.40 -15.38 10.16
C PRO A 76 11.30 -14.13 10.13
N VAL A 77 12.54 -14.23 10.63
CA VAL A 77 13.52 -13.13 10.61
C VAL A 77 13.88 -12.72 9.18
N GLN A 78 14.10 -13.68 8.28
CA GLN A 78 14.36 -13.38 6.86
C GLN A 78 13.15 -12.71 6.19
N ALA A 79 11.93 -13.17 6.49
CA ALA A 79 10.71 -12.53 5.98
C ALA A 79 10.56 -11.10 6.51
N CYS A 80 10.80 -10.87 7.81
CA CYS A 80 10.78 -9.54 8.40
C CYS A 80 11.85 -8.62 7.80
N LYS A 81 13.06 -9.10 7.55
CA LYS A 81 14.12 -8.28 6.95
C LYS A 81 13.74 -7.77 5.55
N VAL A 82 13.07 -8.58 4.75
CA VAL A 82 12.53 -8.13 3.45
C VAL A 82 11.46 -7.05 3.64
N TRP A 83 10.57 -7.23 4.63
CA TRP A 83 9.56 -6.23 4.98
C TRP A 83 10.17 -4.92 5.48
N GLU A 84 11.13 -4.96 6.38
CA GLU A 84 11.86 -3.78 6.86
C GLU A 84 12.50 -2.99 5.71
N SER A 85 13.12 -3.70 4.76
CA SER A 85 13.67 -3.06 3.56
C SER A 85 12.60 -2.40 2.70
N ALA A 86 11.40 -2.99 2.59
CA ALA A 86 10.27 -2.38 1.90
C ALA A 86 9.73 -1.16 2.66
N GLN A 87 9.68 -1.19 4.00
CA GLN A 87 9.26 -0.04 4.82
C GLN A 87 10.14 1.19 4.60
N VAL A 88 11.45 1.03 4.47
CA VAL A 88 12.37 2.14 4.15
C VAL A 88 11.98 2.80 2.81
N ARG A 89 11.55 2.02 1.81
CA ARG A 89 11.09 2.57 0.51
C ARG A 89 9.75 3.29 0.65
N ILE A 90 8.85 2.75 1.46
CA ILE A 90 7.56 3.41 1.77
C ILE A 90 7.79 4.77 2.46
N GLU A 91 8.70 4.84 3.42
CA GLU A 91 9.04 6.08 4.13
C GLU A 91 9.64 7.13 3.19
N SER A 92 10.58 6.74 2.32
CA SER A 92 11.14 7.60 1.28
C SER A 92 10.05 8.12 0.33
N PHE A 93 9.13 7.24 -0.10
CA PHE A 93 7.98 7.63 -0.92
C PHE A 93 7.04 8.61 -0.20
N ILE A 94 6.78 8.42 1.10
CA ILE A 94 5.98 9.34 1.92
C ILE A 94 6.65 10.71 1.97
N GLN A 95 7.94 10.78 2.20
CA GLN A 95 8.68 12.03 2.26
C GLN A 95 8.53 12.83 0.96
N GLU A 96 8.83 12.22 -0.18
CA GLU A 96 8.75 12.93 -1.47
C GLU A 96 7.32 13.26 -1.88
N SER A 97 6.37 12.36 -1.65
CA SER A 97 4.95 12.62 -1.94
C SER A 97 4.40 13.77 -1.08
N SER A 98 4.79 13.87 0.19
CA SER A 98 4.40 14.96 1.08
C SER A 98 4.93 16.30 0.59
N ARG A 99 6.19 16.36 0.18
CA ARG A 99 6.82 17.55 -0.39
C ARG A 99 6.09 18.04 -1.65
N LEU A 100 5.74 17.12 -2.54
CA LEU A 100 5.07 17.46 -3.80
C LEU A 100 3.58 17.78 -3.63
N ALA A 101 2.91 17.19 -2.65
CA ALA A 101 1.49 17.41 -2.39
C ALA A 101 1.22 18.66 -1.53
N ALA A 102 2.17 19.12 -0.72
CA ALA A 102 2.00 20.23 0.21
C ALA A 102 1.40 21.51 -0.43
N PRO A 103 1.80 21.95 -1.65
CA PRO A 103 1.19 23.12 -2.27
C PRO A 103 -0.30 22.96 -2.56
N VAL A 104 -0.75 21.78 -2.96
CA VAL A 104 -2.17 21.51 -3.22
C VAL A 104 -2.94 21.36 -1.90
N VAL A 105 -2.37 20.64 -0.93
CA VAL A 105 -2.98 20.44 0.38
C VAL A 105 -3.18 21.75 1.12
N SER A 106 -2.25 22.69 1.03
CA SER A 106 -2.38 24.02 1.68
C SER A 106 -3.52 24.88 1.12
N GLN A 107 -4.07 24.53 -0.04
CA GLN A 107 -5.15 25.27 -0.72
C GLN A 107 -6.52 24.58 -0.61
N LEU A 108 -6.63 23.51 0.18
CA LEU A 108 -7.91 22.81 0.33
C LEU A 108 -8.93 23.67 1.05
N SER A 109 -10.12 23.82 0.46
CA SER A 109 -11.23 24.57 1.05
C SER A 109 -12.04 23.72 2.04
N ALA A 110 -12.82 24.39 2.90
CA ALA A 110 -13.77 23.72 3.78
C ALA A 110 -14.81 22.88 3.02
N LYS A 111 -15.22 23.33 1.81
CA LYS A 111 -16.11 22.55 0.93
C LYS A 111 -15.47 21.23 0.51
N GLN A 112 -14.21 21.24 0.13
CA GLN A 112 -13.47 20.03 -0.28
C GLN A 112 -13.28 19.08 0.89
N LEU A 113 -12.95 19.55 2.08
CA LEU A 113 -12.83 18.70 3.26
C LEU A 113 -14.16 18.06 3.67
N LYS A 114 -15.27 18.79 3.51
CA LYS A 114 -16.62 18.23 3.70
C LYS A 114 -16.97 17.18 2.63
N HIS A 115 -16.54 17.37 1.39
CA HIS A 115 -16.68 16.37 0.33
C HIS A 115 -15.89 15.11 0.67
N LEU A 116 -14.63 15.24 1.08
CA LEU A 116 -13.76 14.14 1.53
C LEU A 116 -14.40 13.33 2.68
N GLU A 117 -14.95 14.02 3.68
CA GLU A 117 -15.64 13.36 4.80
C GLU A 117 -16.85 12.55 4.33
N LYS A 118 -17.66 13.09 3.41
CA LYS A 118 -18.80 12.41 2.82
C LYS A 118 -18.36 11.15 2.02
N GLU A 119 -17.32 11.28 1.21
CA GLU A 119 -16.76 10.14 0.46
C GLU A 119 -16.22 9.06 1.39
N TRP A 120 -15.54 9.43 2.46
CA TRP A 120 -15.11 8.47 3.47
C TRP A 120 -16.28 7.76 4.15
N ALA A 121 -17.34 8.50 4.50
CA ALA A 121 -18.53 7.91 5.11
C ALA A 121 -19.17 6.85 4.17
N SER A 122 -19.34 7.18 2.89
CA SER A 122 -19.86 6.25 1.88
C SER A 122 -19.01 4.97 1.78
N ARG A 123 -17.68 5.14 1.66
CA ARG A 123 -16.74 3.99 1.57
C ARG A 123 -16.62 3.21 2.88
N ASN A 124 -16.93 3.82 4.01
CA ASN A 124 -17.01 3.12 5.29
C ASN A 124 -18.23 2.19 5.34
N GLU A 125 -19.36 2.57 4.75
CA GLU A 125 -20.51 1.67 4.62
C GLU A 125 -20.19 0.47 3.72
N ASP A 126 -19.51 0.68 2.60
CA ASP A 126 -19.07 -0.42 1.73
C ASP A 126 -18.05 -1.32 2.44
N TRP A 127 -17.15 -0.73 3.23
CA TRP A 127 -16.20 -1.50 4.03
C TRP A 127 -16.91 -2.39 5.06
N LYS A 128 -17.92 -1.85 5.76
CA LYS A 128 -18.75 -2.64 6.70
C LYS A 128 -19.46 -3.79 6.00
N LYS A 129 -20.10 -3.54 4.85
CA LYS A 129 -20.74 -4.58 4.04
C LYS A 129 -19.74 -5.68 3.67
N ASN A 130 -18.53 -5.29 3.31
CA ASN A 130 -17.54 -6.24 2.84
C ASN A 130 -16.87 -7.06 3.96
N TRP A 131 -16.68 -6.50 5.15
CA TRP A 131 -15.84 -7.10 6.18
C TRP A 131 -16.54 -7.42 7.50
N LEU A 132 -17.67 -6.77 7.83
CA LEU A 132 -18.36 -6.95 9.08
C LEU A 132 -19.66 -7.77 8.94
N GLN A 133 -20.18 -7.90 7.72
CA GLN A 133 -21.40 -8.71 7.50
C GLN A 133 -21.09 -10.21 7.46
N GLY A 134 -22.11 -10.99 7.83
CA GLY A 134 -22.05 -12.46 7.86
C GLY A 134 -21.55 -13.02 9.19
N THR A 135 -21.51 -14.35 9.26
CA THR A 135 -21.02 -15.08 10.44
C THR A 135 -19.48 -15.01 10.52
N PRO A 136 -18.88 -15.24 11.70
CA PRO A 136 -17.42 -15.33 11.82
C PRO A 136 -16.80 -16.30 10.80
N ASP A 137 -17.42 -17.46 10.57
CA ASP A 137 -16.91 -18.45 9.62
C ASP A 137 -16.92 -17.95 8.17
N THR A 138 -17.99 -17.26 7.74
CA THR A 138 -18.06 -16.69 6.39
C THR A 138 -17.03 -15.57 6.19
N ARG A 139 -16.77 -14.79 7.22
CA ARG A 139 -15.73 -13.73 7.20
C ARG A 139 -14.33 -14.33 7.13
N VAL A 140 -14.04 -15.38 7.91
CA VAL A 140 -12.76 -16.11 7.82
C VAL A 140 -12.60 -16.74 6.45
N LYS A 141 -13.64 -17.44 5.93
CA LYS A 141 -13.59 -18.02 4.59
C LYS A 141 -13.26 -16.98 3.53
N LYS A 142 -13.90 -15.81 3.54
CA LYS A 142 -13.61 -14.71 2.60
C LYS A 142 -12.14 -14.26 2.68
N ARG A 143 -11.58 -14.12 3.88
CA ARG A 143 -10.17 -13.78 4.08
C ARG A 143 -9.23 -14.84 3.49
N VAL A 144 -9.54 -16.11 3.72
CA VAL A 144 -8.79 -17.23 3.15
C VAL A 144 -8.83 -17.20 1.62
N ASP A 145 -10.00 -16.99 1.03
CA ASP A 145 -10.17 -16.99 -0.43
C ASP A 145 -9.37 -15.83 -1.06
N LEU A 146 -9.46 -14.62 -0.50
CA LEU A 146 -8.70 -13.46 -0.96
C LEU A 146 -7.18 -13.64 -0.80
N ALA A 147 -6.73 -14.24 0.30
CA ALA A 147 -5.32 -14.51 0.51
C ALA A 147 -4.84 -15.61 -0.46
N ALA A 148 -5.61 -16.68 -0.62
CA ALA A 148 -5.29 -17.74 -1.55
C ALA A 148 -5.15 -17.24 -2.99
N GLU A 149 -6.05 -16.35 -3.45
CA GLU A 149 -5.95 -15.72 -4.77
C GLU A 149 -4.63 -14.97 -4.94
N ARG A 150 -4.21 -14.19 -3.95
CA ARG A 150 -2.92 -13.48 -3.96
C ARG A 150 -1.74 -14.46 -4.00
N PHE A 151 -1.73 -15.48 -3.15
CA PHE A 151 -0.68 -16.48 -3.15
C PHE A 151 -0.65 -17.31 -4.42
N ASN A 152 -1.81 -17.64 -5.01
CA ASN A 152 -1.91 -18.33 -6.29
C ASN A 152 -1.20 -17.59 -7.43
N SER A 153 -1.21 -16.25 -7.40
CA SER A 153 -0.52 -15.44 -8.41
C SER A 153 1.00 -15.58 -8.38
N PHE A 154 1.56 -15.98 -7.24
CA PHE A 154 3.00 -16.23 -7.05
C PHE A 154 3.35 -17.72 -7.14
N TYR A 155 2.66 -18.55 -6.36
CA TYR A 155 3.00 -19.97 -6.18
C TYR A 155 2.21 -20.91 -7.09
N GLY A 156 1.13 -20.45 -7.72
CA GLY A 156 0.12 -21.29 -8.33
C GLY A 156 -0.87 -21.80 -7.28
N ASP A 157 -1.77 -22.69 -7.70
CA ASP A 157 -2.88 -23.12 -6.88
C ASP A 157 -2.43 -23.73 -5.55
N LEU A 158 -3.00 -23.19 -4.46
CA LEU A 158 -2.79 -23.74 -3.13
C LEU A 158 -3.59 -25.03 -2.94
N ASN A 159 -2.94 -26.07 -2.40
CA ASN A 159 -3.60 -27.33 -2.02
C ASN A 159 -4.42 -27.17 -0.73
N ALA A 160 -5.11 -28.25 -0.33
CA ALA A 160 -5.99 -28.26 0.85
C ALA A 160 -5.24 -27.97 2.16
N GLU A 161 -4.02 -28.51 2.33
CA GLU A 161 -3.17 -28.29 3.51
C GLU A 161 -2.76 -26.81 3.63
N GLN A 162 -2.31 -26.21 2.54
CA GLN A 162 -1.91 -24.81 2.48
C GLN A 162 -3.10 -23.86 2.77
N ARG A 163 -4.27 -24.17 2.25
CA ARG A 163 -5.50 -23.41 2.55
C ARG A 163 -5.95 -23.61 4.01
N LEU A 164 -5.78 -24.80 4.57
CA LEU A 164 -6.07 -25.06 5.99
C LEU A 164 -5.12 -24.24 6.89
N LEU A 165 -3.83 -24.16 6.57
CA LEU A 165 -2.88 -23.32 7.30
C LEU A 165 -3.29 -21.85 7.25
N LEU A 166 -3.66 -21.31 6.08
CA LEU A 166 -4.18 -19.95 5.98
C LEU A 166 -5.41 -19.72 6.87
N LYS A 167 -6.34 -20.70 6.92
CA LYS A 167 -7.52 -20.60 7.79
C LYS A 167 -7.12 -20.53 9.26
N GLN A 168 -6.18 -21.37 9.70
CA GLN A 168 -5.67 -21.35 11.09
C GLN A 168 -5.00 -20.01 11.43
N GLN A 169 -4.16 -19.47 10.52
CA GLN A 169 -3.52 -18.19 10.68
C GLN A 169 -4.53 -17.04 10.81
N PHE A 170 -5.61 -17.06 10.05
CA PHE A 170 -6.66 -16.04 10.18
C PHE A 170 -7.50 -16.16 11.46
N LEU A 171 -7.74 -17.38 11.94
CA LEU A 171 -8.42 -17.60 13.21
C LEU A 171 -7.58 -17.11 14.41
N GLN A 172 -6.25 -17.16 14.31
CA GLN A 172 -5.29 -16.73 15.35
C GLN A 172 -4.79 -15.29 15.17
N SER A 173 -5.27 -14.60 14.14
CA SER A 173 -4.80 -13.25 13.80
C SER A 173 -5.17 -12.24 14.89
N ALA A 174 -4.20 -11.45 15.32
CA ALA A 174 -4.44 -10.29 16.16
C ALA A 174 -5.22 -9.16 15.46
N TRP A 175 -5.28 -9.19 14.11
CA TRP A 175 -6.14 -8.29 13.35
C TRP A 175 -7.55 -8.86 13.26
N THR A 176 -8.55 -8.07 13.65
CA THR A 176 -9.97 -8.36 13.43
C THR A 176 -10.60 -7.31 12.52
N PRO A 177 -11.68 -7.66 11.79
CA PRO A 177 -12.41 -6.65 11.00
C PRO A 177 -12.91 -5.47 11.84
N GLU A 178 -13.36 -5.71 13.05
CA GLU A 178 -13.86 -4.67 13.97
C GLU A 178 -12.75 -3.70 14.36
N TRP A 179 -11.58 -4.20 14.75
CA TRP A 179 -10.41 -3.37 15.04
C TRP A 179 -9.96 -2.60 13.79
N GLY A 180 -9.91 -3.27 12.64
CA GLY A 180 -9.56 -2.61 11.37
C GLY A 180 -10.49 -1.45 11.02
N TYR A 181 -11.81 -1.60 11.29
CA TYR A 181 -12.78 -0.53 11.10
C TYR A 181 -12.56 0.64 12.07
N GLN A 182 -12.34 0.35 13.35
CA GLN A 182 -12.06 1.38 14.36
C GLN A 182 -10.81 2.18 13.99
N GLN A 183 -9.73 1.50 13.62
CA GLN A 183 -8.49 2.17 13.19
C GLN A 183 -8.68 3.00 11.91
N ARG A 184 -9.52 2.54 10.99
CA ARG A 184 -9.85 3.28 9.78
C ARG A 184 -10.56 4.61 10.11
N VAL A 185 -11.59 4.57 10.96
CA VAL A 185 -12.35 5.76 11.36
C VAL A 185 -11.47 6.72 12.17
N LYS A 186 -10.69 6.21 13.13
CA LYS A 186 -9.74 7.01 13.92
C LYS A 186 -8.79 7.78 13.00
N ARG A 187 -8.14 7.10 12.05
CA ARG A 187 -7.21 7.73 11.10
C ARG A 187 -7.89 8.78 10.22
N GLN A 188 -9.10 8.53 9.74
CA GLN A 188 -9.84 9.52 8.94
C GLN A 188 -10.12 10.80 9.74
N GLN A 189 -10.45 10.67 11.02
CA GLN A 189 -10.68 11.83 11.90
C GLN A 189 -9.39 12.63 12.13
N GLU A 190 -8.28 11.94 12.42
CA GLU A 190 -6.96 12.56 12.58
C GLU A 190 -6.52 13.26 11.29
N GLN A 191 -6.73 12.63 10.14
CA GLN A 191 -6.43 13.20 8.82
C GLN A 191 -7.26 14.46 8.55
N LEU A 192 -8.56 14.43 8.83
CA LEU A 192 -9.42 15.60 8.61
C LEU A 192 -8.98 16.78 9.47
N THR A 193 -8.70 16.55 10.76
CA THR A 193 -8.19 17.58 11.67
C THR A 193 -6.86 18.17 11.18
N ALA A 194 -5.94 17.32 10.75
CA ALA A 194 -4.64 17.76 10.26
C ALA A 194 -4.77 18.56 8.94
N LEU A 195 -5.62 18.10 8.00
CA LEU A 195 -5.87 18.81 6.74
C LEU A 195 -6.51 20.18 6.96
N GLN A 196 -7.44 20.30 7.93
CA GLN A 196 -8.01 21.59 8.33
C GLN A 196 -6.93 22.55 8.84
N ALA A 197 -6.02 22.06 9.69
CA ALA A 197 -4.93 22.87 10.23
C ALA A 197 -3.92 23.31 9.15
N MET A 198 -3.69 22.49 8.13
CA MET A 198 -2.79 22.76 7.01
C MET A 198 -3.38 23.71 5.96
N SER A 199 -4.71 23.85 5.91
CA SER A 199 -5.39 24.69 4.92
C SER A 199 -5.24 26.17 5.21
N SER A 200 -4.67 26.93 4.29
CA SER A 200 -4.56 28.39 4.36
C SER A 200 -5.90 29.11 4.16
N GLU A 201 -6.90 28.43 3.63
CA GLU A 201 -8.25 28.97 3.49
C GLU A 201 -9.06 28.92 4.79
N ILE A 202 -8.78 27.90 5.61
CA ILE A 202 -9.53 27.62 6.85
C ILE A 202 -8.81 28.23 8.05
N THR A 203 -7.49 28.03 8.15
CA THR A 203 -6.67 28.41 9.31
C THR A 203 -5.90 29.70 9.06
N LYS A 204 -6.05 30.68 9.95
CA LYS A 204 -5.36 31.97 9.91
C LYS A 204 -4.57 32.21 11.21
N PRO A 205 -3.32 32.67 11.15
CA PRO A 205 -2.52 32.88 9.93
C PRO A 205 -2.23 31.57 9.21
N ALA A 206 -2.01 31.65 7.90
CA ALA A 206 -1.71 30.45 7.08
C ALA A 206 -0.39 29.78 7.53
N MET A 207 -0.41 28.45 7.57
CA MET A 207 0.78 27.66 7.88
C MET A 207 1.82 27.85 6.76
N PRO A 208 3.11 28.15 7.05
CA PRO A 208 4.17 28.17 6.06
C PRO A 208 4.29 26.84 5.32
N LEU A 209 4.53 26.85 4.01
CA LEU A 209 4.55 25.68 3.16
C LEU A 209 5.50 24.57 3.66
N ALA A 210 6.68 24.94 4.16
CA ALA A 210 7.61 23.98 4.74
C ALA A 210 7.09 23.29 6.02
N GLN A 211 6.15 23.93 6.73
CA GLN A 211 5.48 23.31 7.87
C GLN A 211 4.33 22.42 7.41
N VAL A 212 3.61 22.80 6.35
CA VAL A 212 2.60 21.92 5.71
C VAL A 212 3.24 20.63 5.22
N GLU A 213 4.39 20.71 4.56
CA GLU A 213 5.17 19.54 4.12
C GLU A 213 5.48 18.59 5.28
N LYS A 214 6.07 19.12 6.36
CA LYS A 214 6.41 18.31 7.56
C LYS A 214 5.17 17.75 8.27
N ALA A 215 4.10 18.51 8.33
CA ALA A 215 2.86 18.07 8.94
C ALA A 215 2.21 16.94 8.13
N LEU A 216 2.23 17.05 6.80
CA LEU A 216 1.71 16.04 5.89
C LEU A 216 2.56 14.77 5.94
N GLU A 217 3.89 14.88 5.94
CA GLU A 217 4.81 13.77 6.13
C GLU A 217 4.54 13.05 7.45
N ALA A 218 4.48 13.78 8.56
CA ALA A 218 4.19 13.22 9.87
C ALA A 218 2.82 12.53 9.93
N LEU A 219 1.80 13.08 9.25
CA LEU A 219 0.48 12.49 9.14
C LEU A 219 0.50 11.17 8.35
N MET A 220 1.19 11.13 7.23
CA MET A 220 1.30 9.93 6.39
C MET A 220 2.13 8.84 7.07
N LEU A 221 3.21 9.21 7.76
CA LEU A 221 4.06 8.26 8.52
C LEU A 221 3.30 7.57 9.65
N GLN A 222 2.27 8.18 10.23
CA GLN A 222 1.44 7.52 11.26
C GLN A 222 0.71 6.28 10.75
N SER A 223 0.48 6.15 9.43
CA SER A 223 -0.11 4.95 8.84
C SER A 223 0.85 3.75 8.82
N VAL A 224 2.17 4.00 8.88
CA VAL A 224 3.24 2.99 8.87
C VAL A 224 3.91 2.88 10.25
N ARG A 225 3.98 3.98 11.01
CA ARG A 225 4.55 4.05 12.37
C ARG A 225 3.65 4.91 13.26
N PRO A 226 2.63 4.33 13.89
CA PRO A 226 1.76 5.05 14.81
C PRO A 226 2.56 5.67 15.95
N LYS A 227 2.15 6.88 16.37
CA LYS A 227 2.74 7.55 17.52
C LYS A 227 2.17 7.06 18.85
N ASP A 228 0.91 6.62 18.84
CA ASP A 228 0.27 6.05 19.99
C ASP A 228 0.92 4.70 20.33
N THR A 229 1.32 4.51 21.59
CA THR A 229 2.07 3.32 22.03
C THR A 229 1.26 2.04 21.92
N SER A 230 -0.06 2.10 22.13
CA SER A 230 -0.96 0.95 21.98
C SER A 230 -1.09 0.55 20.50
N ASP A 231 -1.32 1.52 19.62
CA ASP A 231 -1.41 1.26 18.17
C ASP A 231 -0.07 0.75 17.62
N LEU A 232 1.07 1.30 18.09
CA LEU A 232 2.40 0.84 17.70
C LEU A 232 2.64 -0.60 18.15
N SER A 233 2.31 -0.93 19.42
CA SER A 233 2.47 -2.30 19.94
C SER A 233 1.62 -3.30 19.15
N GLN A 234 0.38 -2.94 18.82
CA GLN A 234 -0.49 -3.76 18.00
C GLN A 234 0.06 -3.93 16.58
N GLN A 235 0.58 -2.87 15.97
CA GLN A 235 1.19 -2.96 14.64
C GLN A 235 2.42 -3.86 14.63
N LEU A 236 3.32 -3.73 15.60
CA LEU A 236 4.49 -4.61 15.72
C LEU A 236 4.09 -6.08 15.88
N LEU A 237 3.05 -6.35 16.67
CA LEU A 237 2.50 -7.71 16.79
C LEU A 237 1.97 -8.23 15.43
N LEU A 238 1.25 -7.41 14.68
CA LEU A 238 0.74 -7.78 13.36
C LEU A 238 1.86 -8.02 12.34
N GLU A 239 2.91 -7.22 12.36
CA GLU A 239 4.09 -7.39 11.52
C GLU A 239 4.82 -8.69 11.86
N GLN A 240 5.04 -8.96 13.14
CA GLN A 240 5.63 -10.21 13.59
C GLN A 240 4.81 -11.43 13.16
N GLN A 241 3.48 -11.39 13.35
CA GLN A 241 2.59 -12.45 12.89
C GLN A 241 2.64 -12.61 11.36
N ALA A 242 2.69 -11.53 10.60
CA ALA A 242 2.79 -11.59 9.14
C ALA A 242 4.08 -12.27 8.68
N CYS A 243 5.22 -11.96 9.30
CA CYS A 243 6.50 -12.60 9.01
C CYS A 243 6.48 -14.11 9.35
N GLN A 244 5.91 -14.47 10.51
CA GLN A 244 5.76 -15.86 10.92
C GLN A 244 4.85 -16.63 9.97
N ASN A 245 3.70 -16.08 9.64
CA ASN A 245 2.71 -16.67 8.76
C ASN A 245 3.24 -16.87 7.33
N LEU A 246 3.96 -15.87 6.81
CA LEU A 246 4.60 -15.97 5.50
C LEU A 246 5.65 -17.08 5.48
N ALA A 247 6.52 -17.14 6.48
CA ALA A 247 7.56 -18.19 6.57
C ALA A 247 6.94 -19.59 6.69
N GLN A 248 5.91 -19.76 7.53
CA GLN A 248 5.21 -21.03 7.67
C GLN A 248 4.59 -21.49 6.35
N LEU A 249 3.83 -20.61 5.69
CA LEU A 249 3.17 -20.93 4.43
C LEU A 249 4.19 -21.22 3.32
N HIS A 250 5.23 -20.39 3.21
CA HIS A 250 6.31 -20.60 2.23
C HIS A 250 7.00 -21.93 2.42
N ASN A 251 7.25 -22.34 3.67
CA ASN A 251 8.01 -23.57 3.97
C ASN A 251 7.24 -24.86 3.65
N ILE A 252 5.91 -24.81 3.56
CA ILE A 252 5.10 -25.95 3.09
C ILE A 252 4.80 -25.89 1.58
N MET A 253 5.31 -24.91 0.85
CA MET A 253 5.21 -24.89 -0.61
C MET A 253 6.09 -25.97 -1.22
N SER A 254 5.59 -26.63 -2.27
CA SER A 254 6.38 -27.58 -3.03
C SER A 254 7.55 -26.89 -3.76
N PRO A 255 8.61 -27.64 -4.14
CA PRO A 255 9.71 -27.08 -4.94
C PRO A 255 9.22 -26.43 -6.24
N ALA A 256 8.22 -27.02 -6.90
CA ALA A 256 7.63 -26.45 -8.13
C ALA A 256 6.92 -25.11 -7.87
N GLN A 257 6.17 -24.99 -6.77
CA GLN A 257 5.54 -23.75 -6.36
C GLN A 257 6.58 -22.66 -6.04
N ARG A 258 7.63 -22.99 -5.30
CA ARG A 258 8.73 -22.05 -4.98
C ARG A 258 9.45 -21.57 -6.23
N LEU A 259 9.72 -22.46 -7.19
CA LEU A 259 10.31 -22.09 -8.47
C LEU A 259 9.39 -21.16 -9.28
N LYS A 260 8.06 -21.37 -9.20
CA LYS A 260 7.09 -20.44 -9.82
C LYS A 260 7.14 -19.05 -9.18
N ALA A 261 7.21 -18.98 -7.84
CA ALA A 261 7.37 -17.71 -7.12
C ALA A 261 8.68 -17.01 -7.50
N GLN A 262 9.80 -17.74 -7.59
CA GLN A 262 11.07 -17.17 -8.03
C GLN A 262 10.97 -16.57 -9.44
N ARG A 263 10.38 -17.29 -10.39
CA ARG A 263 10.16 -16.77 -11.76
C ARG A 263 9.29 -15.54 -11.76
N LYS A 264 8.21 -15.53 -10.97
CA LYS A 264 7.31 -14.35 -10.87
C LYS A 264 8.03 -13.13 -10.32
N LEU A 265 8.90 -13.30 -9.33
CA LEU A 265 9.75 -12.22 -8.81
C LEU A 265 10.75 -11.73 -9.88
N LYS A 266 11.29 -12.65 -10.70
CA LYS A 266 12.17 -12.28 -11.82
C LYS A 266 11.43 -11.50 -12.91
N ASP A 267 10.19 -11.86 -13.20
CA ASP A 267 9.35 -11.11 -14.15
C ASP A 267 9.13 -9.68 -13.66
N TYR A 268 8.81 -9.49 -12.36
CA TYR A 268 8.69 -8.17 -11.77
C TYR A 268 10.01 -7.37 -11.78
N GLU A 269 11.13 -8.02 -11.46
CA GLU A 269 12.45 -7.36 -11.56
C GLU A 269 12.71 -6.88 -13.00
N THR A 270 12.41 -7.73 -13.98
CA THR A 270 12.57 -7.36 -15.40
C THR A 270 11.71 -6.17 -15.76
N ASP A 271 10.43 -6.16 -15.36
CA ASP A 271 9.54 -5.02 -15.58
C ASP A 271 10.05 -3.73 -14.93
N VAL A 272 10.51 -3.82 -13.68
CA VAL A 272 11.08 -2.68 -12.94
C VAL A 272 12.32 -2.14 -13.66
N ARG A 273 13.24 -3.00 -14.10
CA ARG A 273 14.44 -2.56 -14.83
C ARG A 273 14.11 -1.95 -16.20
N GLU A 274 13.08 -2.43 -16.89
CA GLU A 274 12.61 -1.81 -18.13
C GLU A 274 11.99 -0.43 -17.88
N LEU A 275 11.24 -0.25 -16.78
CA LEU A 275 10.69 1.03 -16.39
C LEU A 275 11.75 2.09 -16.04
N MET A 276 12.94 1.67 -15.61
CA MET A 276 14.07 2.58 -15.32
C MET A 276 14.71 3.17 -16.60
N LYS A 277 14.50 2.54 -17.77
CA LYS A 277 15.12 2.97 -19.03
C LYS A 277 14.36 4.09 -19.75
N ILE A 278 13.16 4.38 -19.31
CA ILE A 278 12.25 5.37 -19.88
C ILE A 278 12.40 6.67 -19.08
#